data_a76514f1984d9278330c2a368fcf42a8
#
_entry.id   a76514f1984d9278330c2a368fcf42a8
#
_cell.length_a   1.000
_cell.length_b   1.000
_cell.length_c   1.000
_cell.angle_alpha   90.00
_cell.angle_beta   90.00
_cell.angle_gamma   90.00
#
_symmetry.space_group_name_H-M   'P 1'
#
loop_
_entity.id
_entity.type
_entity.pdbx_description
1 polymer ?
#
loop_
_entity_poly.entity_id
_entity_poly.type
_entity_poly.pdbx_seq_one_letter_code
_entity_poly.pdbx_strand_id
1 'polypeptide(L)'
;MPVRSLALLSMHTSPVAQPGVGDGGGMNIYVRSLASALSRAGVGCDVYTRAEHPGQPPVVTVEPNFRVFHVPAGPVAPVPKESLPGLVDEFTEAMLSRIRSCGRDYEVLHANYWLSGQVAHRLKHELSLPMVATFHTLALVKTLRGTPPNPRDKGLPTTEEVPGRVQGETDIIRCADLILASTRDEAGLLGSLYGADPDRIEVLPPGVDHRAFSPGNREEARARLGHPGGRVLLFVGRIQPLKGLDLAVRALAEIDDAVLWAVGGPSGADGPAELERVQKLAADLGVAERLLILPPRPHLEMADYYRAADVCAVPSRTESFGLVALEAAACGTPVVAASVGGLRSIVVDGETGLLVEGRDPLEWATAVALLLDDRELATMMGALASARSGRWSWGMTAARLRRLCSDLVERTPVTCS
;
A
#
# COMPACT_ATOMS: atom_id res chain seq x y z
N MET A 1 -1.49 26.33 17.18
CA MET A 1 -0.09 25.88 17.55
C MET A 1 0.26 24.64 16.74
N PRO A 2 1.55 24.33 16.48
CA PRO A 2 1.87 23.09 15.76
C PRO A 2 1.51 21.87 16.61
N VAL A 3 0.85 20.87 15.98
CA VAL A 3 0.52 19.60 16.62
C VAL A 3 1.80 18.88 17.11
N ARG A 4 1.74 18.28 18.29
CA ARG A 4 2.87 17.66 18.98
C ARG A 4 2.76 16.16 19.13
N SER A 5 1.53 15.62 19.05
CA SER A 5 1.31 14.18 19.27
C SER A 5 0.09 13.64 18.53
N LEU A 6 0.27 12.47 17.90
CA LEU A 6 -0.77 11.73 17.19
C LEU A 6 -0.87 10.29 17.74
N ALA A 7 -2.11 9.82 17.89
CA ALA A 7 -2.39 8.39 17.97
C ALA A 7 -2.77 7.88 16.58
N LEU A 8 -1.94 7.02 16.01
CA LEU A 8 -2.21 6.36 14.73
C LEU A 8 -2.81 4.98 15.00
N LEU A 9 -3.88 4.65 14.31
CA LEU A 9 -4.56 3.37 14.46
C LEU A 9 -4.30 2.51 13.22
N SER A 10 -3.81 1.29 13.43
CA SER A 10 -3.58 0.27 12.42
C SER A 10 -3.97 -1.11 12.96
N MET A 11 -5.26 -1.28 13.27
CA MET A 11 -5.79 -2.42 14.03
C MET A 11 -5.40 -3.78 13.44
N HIS A 12 -5.62 -3.97 12.13
CA HIS A 12 -5.54 -5.29 11.49
C HIS A 12 -4.14 -5.70 11.02
N THR A 13 -3.14 -4.82 11.11
CA THR A 13 -1.78 -5.15 10.70
C THR A 13 -0.76 -4.20 11.34
N SER A 14 0.34 -4.76 11.84
CA SER A 14 1.37 -3.99 12.54
C SER A 14 2.31 -3.27 11.56
N PRO A 15 2.65 -1.99 11.78
CA PRO A 15 3.62 -1.27 10.94
C PRO A 15 5.04 -1.83 11.03
N VAL A 16 5.33 -2.71 12.01
CA VAL A 16 6.62 -3.39 12.13
C VAL A 16 6.59 -4.82 11.60
N ALA A 17 5.43 -5.28 11.10
CA ALA A 17 5.34 -6.57 10.40
C ALA A 17 6.05 -6.50 9.04
N GLN A 18 6.62 -7.65 8.61
CA GLN A 18 7.26 -7.80 7.31
C GLN A 18 6.25 -7.59 6.18
N PRO A 19 6.45 -6.61 5.27
CA PRO A 19 5.61 -6.48 4.08
C PRO A 19 5.70 -7.74 3.20
N GLY A 20 4.56 -8.12 2.59
CA GLY A 20 4.47 -9.31 1.75
C GLY A 20 4.22 -10.61 2.51
N VAL A 21 4.09 -10.57 3.84
CA VAL A 21 3.71 -11.70 4.69
C VAL A 21 2.34 -11.45 5.30
N GLY A 22 1.45 -12.43 5.26
CA GLY A 22 0.09 -12.30 5.76
C GLY A 22 -0.64 -11.11 5.11
N ASP A 23 -1.26 -10.26 5.92
CA ASP A 23 -1.92 -9.03 5.45
C ASP A 23 -0.96 -7.83 5.33
N GLY A 24 0.31 -8.02 5.64
CA GLY A 24 1.34 -6.98 5.54
C GLY A 24 1.56 -6.52 4.10
N GLY A 25 1.47 -5.22 3.84
CA GLY A 25 1.61 -4.66 2.48
C GLY A 25 1.86 -3.16 2.48
N GLY A 26 1.40 -2.48 1.43
CA GLY A 26 1.61 -1.04 1.25
C GLY A 26 1.14 -0.18 2.42
N MET A 27 0.06 -0.58 3.13
CA MET A 27 -0.40 0.15 4.30
C MET A 27 0.61 0.10 5.47
N ASN A 28 1.27 -1.04 5.69
CA ASN A 28 2.30 -1.15 6.73
C ASN A 28 3.46 -0.21 6.44
N ILE A 29 3.91 -0.18 5.17
CA ILE A 29 4.95 0.75 4.68
C ILE A 29 4.50 2.19 4.89
N TYR A 30 3.26 2.52 4.52
CA TYR A 30 2.68 3.85 4.70
C TYR A 30 2.70 4.29 6.17
N VAL A 31 2.10 3.49 7.07
CA VAL A 31 1.97 3.85 8.50
C VAL A 31 3.35 3.99 9.14
N ARG A 32 4.26 3.03 8.87
CA ARG A 32 5.63 3.06 9.41
C ARG A 32 6.40 4.29 8.93
N SER A 33 6.39 4.53 7.62
CA SER A 33 7.20 5.61 7.02
C SER A 33 6.66 6.98 7.37
N LEU A 34 5.33 7.14 7.44
CA LEU A 34 4.70 8.38 7.87
C LEU A 34 4.99 8.68 9.35
N ALA A 35 4.81 7.69 10.24
CA ALA A 35 5.11 7.85 11.67
C ALA A 35 6.60 8.18 11.91
N SER A 36 7.49 7.53 11.17
CA SER A 36 8.93 7.79 11.19
C SER A 36 9.25 9.23 10.75
N ALA A 37 8.65 9.70 9.66
CA ALA A 37 8.86 11.05 9.16
C ALA A 37 8.28 12.14 10.11
N LEU A 38 7.12 11.89 10.70
CA LEU A 38 6.52 12.75 11.72
C LEU A 38 7.38 12.80 12.99
N SER A 39 7.88 11.65 13.44
CA SER A 39 8.77 11.53 14.59
C SER A 39 10.04 12.37 14.41
N ARG A 40 10.66 12.29 13.24
CA ARG A 40 11.84 13.11 12.87
C ARG A 40 11.52 14.60 12.77
N ALA A 41 10.27 14.95 12.48
CA ALA A 41 9.78 16.33 12.52
C ALA A 41 9.39 16.80 13.93
N GLY A 42 9.66 16.00 14.96
CA GLY A 42 9.42 16.33 16.37
C GLY A 42 7.98 16.08 16.84
N VAL A 43 7.19 15.30 16.08
CA VAL A 43 5.84 14.90 16.46
C VAL A 43 5.86 13.53 17.12
N GLY A 44 5.30 13.41 18.31
CA GLY A 44 5.13 12.11 18.97
C GLY A 44 4.09 11.25 18.26
N CYS A 45 4.50 10.07 17.79
CA CYS A 45 3.65 9.14 17.08
C CYS A 45 3.56 7.82 17.82
N ASP A 46 2.38 7.45 18.27
CA ASP A 46 2.12 6.14 18.82
C ASP A 46 1.15 5.39 17.92
N VAL A 47 1.58 4.22 17.42
CA VAL A 47 0.76 3.38 16.55
C VAL A 47 0.17 2.25 17.39
N TYR A 48 -1.14 2.10 17.31
CA TYR A 48 -1.90 1.06 18.00
C TYR A 48 -2.30 -0.02 17.01
N THR A 49 -1.92 -1.25 17.30
CA THR A 49 -2.21 -2.44 16.49
C THR A 49 -2.59 -3.60 17.39
N ARG A 50 -3.34 -4.57 16.86
CA ARG A 50 -3.73 -5.74 17.64
C ARG A 50 -2.53 -6.64 17.93
N ALA A 51 -2.48 -7.22 19.12
CA ALA A 51 -1.53 -8.26 19.49
C ALA A 51 -1.90 -9.58 18.78
N GLU A 52 -0.94 -10.17 18.07
CA GLU A 52 -1.18 -11.37 17.23
C GLU A 52 -0.33 -12.58 17.65
N HIS A 53 0.66 -12.39 18.53
CA HIS A 53 1.53 -13.47 18.95
C HIS A 53 1.83 -13.37 20.46
N PRO A 54 1.83 -14.49 21.22
CA PRO A 54 2.02 -14.49 22.65
C PRO A 54 3.36 -13.88 23.14
N GLY A 55 4.38 -13.90 22.28
CA GLY A 55 5.69 -13.32 22.59
C GLY A 55 5.89 -11.87 22.16
N GLN A 56 4.88 -11.22 21.62
CA GLN A 56 5.01 -9.82 21.21
C GLN A 56 5.17 -8.91 22.41
N PRO A 57 6.19 -8.02 22.44
CA PRO A 57 6.30 -7.02 23.49
C PRO A 57 5.08 -6.07 23.43
N PRO A 58 4.52 -5.68 24.60
CA PRO A 58 3.36 -4.77 24.63
C PRO A 58 3.62 -3.43 23.95
N VAL A 59 4.88 -2.98 23.95
CA VAL A 59 5.34 -1.73 23.32
C VAL A 59 6.68 -1.94 22.67
N VAL A 60 6.82 -1.44 21.45
CA VAL A 60 8.10 -1.39 20.71
C VAL A 60 8.43 0.08 20.45
N THR A 61 9.58 0.55 20.91
CA THR A 61 10.11 1.86 20.50
C THR A 61 10.88 1.70 19.20
N VAL A 62 10.34 2.26 18.11
CA VAL A 62 10.93 2.19 16.77
C VAL A 62 11.94 3.31 16.56
N GLU A 63 11.60 4.53 16.98
CA GLU A 63 12.43 5.74 16.98
C GLU A 63 12.10 6.56 18.26
N PRO A 64 12.90 7.56 18.64
CA PRO A 64 12.73 8.28 19.94
C PRO A 64 11.32 8.79 20.21
N ASN A 65 10.59 9.23 19.20
CA ASN A 65 9.21 9.73 19.29
C ASN A 65 8.18 8.81 18.63
N PHE A 66 8.58 7.60 18.22
CA PHE A 66 7.72 6.65 17.54
C PHE A 66 7.69 5.31 18.29
N ARG A 67 6.50 4.98 18.83
CA ARG A 67 6.24 3.70 19.53
C ARG A 67 5.13 2.94 18.83
N VAL A 68 5.17 1.62 18.91
CA VAL A 68 4.08 0.71 18.47
C VAL A 68 3.57 -0.03 19.70
N PHE A 69 2.28 0.06 19.94
CA PHE A 69 1.57 -0.62 21.02
C PHE A 69 0.82 -1.83 20.46
N HIS A 70 1.12 -3.01 20.98
CA HIS A 70 0.36 -4.22 20.69
C HIS A 70 -0.77 -4.36 21.71
N VAL A 71 -1.99 -4.11 21.25
CA VAL A 71 -3.21 -4.06 22.08
C VAL A 71 -3.91 -5.41 22.05
N PRO A 72 -4.19 -6.05 23.19
CA PRO A 72 -4.94 -7.29 23.22
C PRO A 72 -6.39 -7.05 22.82
N ALA A 73 -6.89 -7.86 21.89
CA ALA A 73 -8.30 -7.95 21.51
C ALA A 73 -8.55 -9.31 20.86
N GLY A 74 -9.44 -10.10 21.44
CA GLY A 74 -9.67 -11.49 21.08
C GLY A 74 -8.45 -12.39 21.36
N PRO A 75 -8.32 -13.50 20.63
CA PRO A 75 -7.20 -14.42 20.80
C PRO A 75 -5.86 -13.74 20.40
N VAL A 76 -4.80 -14.00 21.19
CA VAL A 76 -3.43 -13.56 20.85
C VAL A 76 -2.86 -14.49 19.79
N ALA A 77 -3.45 -14.47 18.62
CA ALA A 77 -3.13 -15.27 17.45
C ALA A 77 -3.55 -14.51 16.18
N PRO A 78 -3.04 -14.86 14.99
CA PRO A 78 -3.59 -14.37 13.73
C PRO A 78 -5.09 -14.69 13.64
N VAL A 79 -5.89 -13.70 13.26
CA VAL A 79 -7.34 -13.82 13.09
C VAL A 79 -7.67 -13.47 11.65
N PRO A 80 -8.53 -14.29 10.97
CA PRO A 80 -9.01 -13.95 9.64
C PRO A 80 -9.60 -12.54 9.60
N LYS A 81 -9.30 -11.81 8.54
CA LYS A 81 -9.70 -10.40 8.39
C LYS A 81 -11.22 -10.20 8.48
N GLU A 82 -11.97 -11.19 8.03
CA GLU A 82 -13.42 -11.24 8.04
C GLU A 82 -14.00 -11.32 9.46
N SER A 83 -13.22 -11.81 10.41
CA SER A 83 -13.59 -11.94 11.82
C SER A 83 -13.19 -10.72 12.67
N LEU A 84 -12.31 -9.85 12.17
CA LEU A 84 -11.83 -8.68 12.91
C LEU A 84 -12.90 -7.65 13.27
N PRO A 85 -13.99 -7.45 12.49
CA PRO A 85 -15.07 -6.54 12.91
C PRO A 85 -15.65 -6.87 14.28
N GLY A 86 -15.72 -8.15 14.64
CA GLY A 86 -16.20 -8.60 15.96
C GLY A 86 -15.27 -8.23 17.13
N LEU A 87 -14.05 -7.78 16.85
CA LEU A 87 -13.04 -7.41 17.86
C LEU A 87 -12.88 -5.89 18.02
N VAL A 88 -13.63 -5.09 17.25
CA VAL A 88 -13.51 -3.62 17.27
C VAL A 88 -13.81 -3.05 18.65
N ASP A 89 -14.83 -3.56 19.33
CA ASP A 89 -15.26 -3.08 20.66
C ASP A 89 -14.19 -3.36 21.71
N GLU A 90 -13.73 -4.61 21.79
CA GLU A 90 -12.70 -5.04 22.72
C GLU A 90 -11.38 -4.28 22.48
N PHE A 91 -11.01 -4.11 21.19
CA PHE A 91 -9.82 -3.33 20.83
C PHE A 91 -9.95 -1.85 21.26
N THR A 92 -11.14 -1.26 21.10
CA THR A 92 -11.41 0.14 21.46
C THR A 92 -11.25 0.34 22.98
N GLU A 93 -11.83 -0.53 23.80
CA GLU A 93 -11.74 -0.46 25.25
C GLU A 93 -10.28 -0.63 25.74
N ALA A 94 -9.58 -1.64 25.20
CA ALA A 94 -8.21 -1.90 25.54
C ALA A 94 -7.28 -0.74 25.11
N MET A 95 -7.51 -0.16 23.92
CA MET A 95 -6.77 1.01 23.44
C MET A 95 -7.05 2.24 24.30
N LEU A 96 -8.30 2.50 24.69
CA LEU A 96 -8.66 3.62 25.56
C LEU A 96 -7.95 3.51 26.91
N SER A 97 -7.94 2.32 27.52
CA SER A 97 -7.18 2.05 28.75
C SER A 97 -5.68 2.33 28.56
N ARG A 98 -5.12 1.92 27.44
CA ARG A 98 -3.70 2.16 27.12
C ARG A 98 -3.41 3.65 26.89
N ILE A 99 -4.28 4.39 26.21
CA ILE A 99 -4.15 5.85 26.02
C ILE A 99 -4.09 6.54 27.37
N ARG A 100 -4.98 6.22 28.30
CA ARG A 100 -5.02 6.82 29.64
C ARG A 100 -3.77 6.52 30.48
N SER A 101 -3.04 5.44 30.19
CA SER A 101 -1.85 5.01 30.92
C SER A 101 -0.52 5.28 30.22
N CYS A 102 -0.52 5.72 28.93
CA CYS A 102 0.71 5.79 28.13
C CYS A 102 1.59 7.02 28.42
N GLY A 103 1.10 8.00 29.21
CA GLY A 103 1.83 9.22 29.56
C GLY A 103 2.04 10.20 28.42
N ARG A 104 1.19 10.14 27.37
CA ARG A 104 1.21 11.09 26.25
C ARG A 104 -0.21 11.59 25.98
N ASP A 105 -0.37 12.90 25.96
CA ASP A 105 -1.62 13.55 25.60
C ASP A 105 -1.67 13.68 24.06
N TYR A 106 -2.60 12.97 23.44
CA TYR A 106 -2.80 13.07 21.99
C TYR A 106 -3.66 14.25 21.65
N GLU A 107 -3.39 14.83 20.47
CA GLU A 107 -4.14 15.96 19.94
C GLU A 107 -4.99 15.54 18.74
N VAL A 108 -4.66 14.44 18.04
CA VAL A 108 -5.36 13.94 16.87
C VAL A 108 -5.34 12.42 16.85
N LEU A 109 -6.45 11.82 16.41
CA LEU A 109 -6.55 10.40 16.05
C LEU A 109 -6.39 10.25 14.54
N HIS A 110 -5.48 9.38 14.06
CA HIS A 110 -5.33 9.10 12.64
C HIS A 110 -5.60 7.62 12.37
N ALA A 111 -6.77 7.33 11.82
CA ALA A 111 -7.21 5.99 11.47
C ALA A 111 -6.69 5.56 10.10
N ASN A 112 -6.09 4.38 10.04
CA ASN A 112 -5.66 3.74 8.80
C ASN A 112 -6.51 2.50 8.55
N TYR A 113 -7.30 2.52 7.47
CA TYR A 113 -8.27 1.51 7.10
C TYR A 113 -9.57 1.56 7.92
N TRP A 114 -10.66 1.03 7.35
CA TRP A 114 -12.00 1.14 7.90
C TRP A 114 -12.18 0.55 9.32
N LEU A 115 -11.53 -0.59 9.65
CA LEU A 115 -11.57 -1.16 11.01
C LEU A 115 -10.99 -0.19 12.04
N SER A 116 -9.85 0.40 11.73
CA SER A 116 -9.25 1.45 12.55
C SER A 116 -10.12 2.71 12.60
N GLY A 117 -10.84 2.99 11.52
CA GLY A 117 -11.81 4.08 11.45
C GLY A 117 -12.98 3.89 12.41
N GLN A 118 -13.51 2.66 12.53
CA GLN A 118 -14.56 2.36 13.51
C GLN A 118 -14.08 2.55 14.95
N VAL A 119 -12.86 2.12 15.27
CA VAL A 119 -12.24 2.37 16.58
C VAL A 119 -12.08 3.86 16.84
N ALA A 120 -11.48 4.58 15.88
CA ALA A 120 -11.23 6.02 16.00
C ALA A 120 -12.53 6.83 16.11
N HIS A 121 -13.60 6.42 15.43
CA HIS A 121 -14.92 7.04 15.54
C HIS A 121 -15.43 7.04 16.98
N ARG A 122 -15.31 5.91 17.69
CA ARG A 122 -15.70 5.82 19.11
C ARG A 122 -14.79 6.63 20.02
N LEU A 123 -13.46 6.49 19.82
CA LEU A 123 -12.46 7.21 20.62
C LEU A 123 -12.55 8.72 20.43
N LYS A 124 -12.93 9.21 19.26
CA LYS A 124 -13.18 10.63 18.99
C LYS A 124 -14.19 11.22 19.98
N HIS A 125 -15.31 10.52 20.20
CA HIS A 125 -16.35 10.98 21.10
C HIS A 125 -15.92 10.86 22.57
N GLU A 126 -15.25 9.76 22.95
CA GLU A 126 -14.78 9.52 24.32
C GLU A 126 -13.68 10.49 24.77
N LEU A 127 -12.83 10.90 23.82
CA LEU A 127 -11.66 11.72 24.09
C LEU A 127 -11.83 13.17 23.64
N SER A 128 -12.89 13.49 22.93
CA SER A 128 -13.14 14.79 22.31
C SER A 128 -11.97 15.24 21.40
N LEU A 129 -11.39 14.30 20.66
CA LEU A 129 -10.25 14.54 19.75
C LEU A 129 -10.71 14.54 18.29
N PRO A 130 -10.15 15.39 17.41
CA PRO A 130 -10.40 15.32 15.98
C PRO A 130 -9.86 14.03 15.37
N MET A 131 -10.57 13.53 14.34
CA MET A 131 -10.27 12.29 13.66
C MET A 131 -9.90 12.53 12.19
N VAL A 132 -8.73 12.04 11.81
CA VAL A 132 -8.25 11.91 10.42
C VAL A 132 -8.47 10.47 9.95
N ALA A 133 -9.00 10.26 8.75
CA ALA A 133 -9.20 8.95 8.16
C ALA A 133 -8.43 8.78 6.85
N THR A 134 -7.72 7.66 6.70
CA THR A 134 -7.10 7.20 5.46
C THR A 134 -7.56 5.77 5.18
N PHE A 135 -8.25 5.54 4.05
CA PHE A 135 -8.89 4.24 3.81
C PHE A 135 -7.96 3.20 3.20
N HIS A 136 -6.94 3.60 2.44
CA HIS A 136 -6.02 2.75 1.66
C HIS A 136 -6.72 1.91 0.57
N THR A 137 -7.94 1.48 0.78
CA THR A 137 -8.82 0.82 -0.19
C THR A 137 -10.26 1.08 0.20
N LEU A 138 -11.14 1.24 -0.78
CA LEU A 138 -12.58 1.47 -0.59
C LEU A 138 -13.39 0.26 -1.11
N ALA A 139 -14.39 -0.18 -0.36
CA ALA A 139 -15.21 -1.34 -0.68
C ALA A 139 -15.92 -1.17 -2.02
N LEU A 140 -16.65 -0.07 -2.22
CA LEU A 140 -17.38 0.19 -3.46
C LEU A 140 -16.47 0.25 -4.69
N VAL A 141 -15.23 0.76 -4.55
CA VAL A 141 -14.24 0.78 -5.64
C VAL A 141 -13.81 -0.63 -6.03
N LYS A 142 -13.61 -1.52 -5.05
CA LYS A 142 -13.28 -2.92 -5.32
C LYS A 142 -14.42 -3.64 -6.01
N THR A 143 -15.64 -3.44 -5.56
CA THR A 143 -16.84 -4.05 -6.17
C THR A 143 -17.01 -3.59 -7.61
N LEU A 144 -16.90 -2.29 -7.88
CA LEU A 144 -17.04 -1.74 -9.23
C LEU A 144 -15.95 -2.18 -10.21
N ARG A 145 -14.70 -2.32 -9.73
CA ARG A 145 -13.54 -2.70 -10.57
C ARG A 145 -13.23 -4.19 -10.53
N GLY A 146 -13.79 -4.94 -9.58
CA GLY A 146 -13.65 -6.38 -9.46
C GLY A 146 -14.59 -7.16 -10.39
N THR A 147 -15.60 -6.52 -10.98
CA THR A 147 -16.45 -7.15 -11.99
C THR A 147 -15.64 -7.26 -13.29
N PRO A 148 -15.35 -8.46 -13.80
CA PRO A 148 -14.54 -8.60 -14.98
C PRO A 148 -15.26 -8.00 -16.19
N PRO A 149 -14.62 -7.10 -16.95
CA PRO A 149 -15.20 -6.55 -18.17
C PRO A 149 -15.29 -7.58 -19.30
N ASN A 150 -14.74 -8.78 -19.12
CA ASN A 150 -14.71 -9.82 -20.13
C ASN A 150 -15.36 -11.12 -19.62
N PRO A 151 -16.37 -11.69 -20.34
CA PRO A 151 -16.97 -12.99 -20.00
C PRO A 151 -15.99 -14.17 -19.98
N ARG A 152 -14.77 -14.02 -20.51
CA ARG A 152 -13.71 -15.04 -20.46
C ARG A 152 -12.95 -15.07 -19.15
N ASP A 153 -13.09 -14.06 -18.29
CA ASP A 153 -12.52 -14.03 -16.91
C ASP A 153 -13.42 -14.78 -15.89
N LYS A 154 -14.22 -15.75 -16.39
CA LYS A 154 -15.03 -16.63 -15.55
C LYS A 154 -14.14 -17.44 -14.62
N GLY A 155 -14.21 -17.17 -13.33
CA GLY A 155 -13.51 -17.94 -12.29
C GLY A 155 -12.61 -17.14 -11.36
N LEU A 156 -12.60 -15.80 -11.47
CA LEU A 156 -12.03 -15.00 -10.39
C LEU A 156 -13.02 -15.00 -9.22
N PRO A 157 -12.58 -15.34 -7.99
CA PRO A 157 -13.42 -15.16 -6.83
C PRO A 157 -13.83 -13.69 -6.80
N THR A 158 -15.13 -13.44 -6.82
CA THR A 158 -15.67 -12.18 -6.31
C THR A 158 -15.15 -12.10 -4.88
N THR A 159 -14.23 -11.18 -4.61
CA THR A 159 -13.87 -10.89 -3.22
C THR A 159 -15.15 -10.42 -2.56
N GLU A 160 -15.84 -11.33 -1.86
CA GLU A 160 -16.96 -10.96 -1.02
C GLU A 160 -16.43 -9.91 -0.05
N GLU A 161 -16.94 -8.70 -0.18
CA GLU A 161 -16.57 -7.64 0.76
C GLU A 161 -17.06 -8.04 2.15
N VAL A 162 -16.24 -7.77 3.16
CA VAL A 162 -16.56 -8.06 4.55
C VAL A 162 -17.91 -7.44 4.88
N PRO A 163 -18.89 -8.21 5.39
CA PRO A 163 -20.20 -7.70 5.73
C PRO A 163 -20.13 -6.44 6.61
N GLY A 164 -20.93 -5.42 6.28
CA GLY A 164 -20.96 -4.15 7.01
C GLY A 164 -19.83 -3.17 6.67
N ARG A 165 -18.87 -3.53 5.79
CA ARG A 165 -17.75 -2.65 5.47
C ARG A 165 -18.19 -1.35 4.78
N VAL A 166 -19.08 -1.41 3.80
CA VAL A 166 -19.60 -0.21 3.09
C VAL A 166 -20.28 0.73 4.08
N GLN A 167 -21.09 0.19 4.98
CA GLN A 167 -21.74 0.98 6.02
C GLN A 167 -20.71 1.59 6.98
N GLY A 168 -19.75 0.79 7.44
CA GLY A 168 -18.67 1.27 8.32
C GLY A 168 -17.84 2.37 7.67
N GLU A 169 -17.48 2.24 6.38
CA GLU A 169 -16.78 3.29 5.63
C GLU A 169 -17.64 4.56 5.54
N THR A 170 -18.94 4.42 5.28
CA THR A 170 -19.88 5.55 5.20
C THR A 170 -19.98 6.29 6.54
N ASP A 171 -20.09 5.58 7.65
CA ASP A 171 -20.20 6.18 8.98
C ASP A 171 -18.91 6.92 9.37
N ILE A 172 -17.74 6.34 9.04
CA ILE A 172 -16.43 6.98 9.24
C ILE A 172 -16.34 8.26 8.42
N ILE A 173 -16.73 8.24 7.15
CA ILE A 173 -16.66 9.39 6.23
C ILE A 173 -17.55 10.54 6.75
N ARG A 174 -18.72 10.22 7.26
CA ARG A 174 -19.63 11.23 7.84
C ARG A 174 -19.03 11.91 9.08
N CYS A 175 -18.28 11.16 9.89
CA CYS A 175 -17.76 11.62 11.17
C CYS A 175 -16.33 12.13 11.14
N ALA A 176 -15.52 11.80 10.13
CA ALA A 176 -14.15 12.25 10.05
C ALA A 176 -14.05 13.78 9.90
N ASP A 177 -13.16 14.40 10.66
CA ASP A 177 -12.86 15.84 10.54
C ASP A 177 -12.01 16.12 9.30
N LEU A 178 -11.21 15.12 8.89
CA LEU A 178 -10.38 15.16 7.69
C LEU A 178 -10.28 13.77 7.08
N ILE A 179 -10.42 13.69 5.77
CA ILE A 179 -10.22 12.47 5.00
C ILE A 179 -9.00 12.67 4.09
N LEU A 180 -8.02 11.78 4.18
CA LEU A 180 -6.85 11.82 3.33
C LEU A 180 -7.03 10.86 2.15
N ALA A 181 -7.03 11.41 0.96
CA ALA A 181 -6.97 10.66 -0.29
C ALA A 181 -5.54 10.65 -0.84
N SER A 182 -5.07 9.49 -1.30
CA SER A 182 -3.72 9.38 -1.88
C SER A 182 -3.60 10.05 -3.25
N THR A 183 -4.73 10.19 -3.96
CA THR A 183 -4.83 10.77 -5.31
C THR A 183 -6.10 11.59 -5.50
N ARG A 184 -6.13 12.41 -6.56
CA ARG A 184 -7.35 13.13 -6.95
C ARG A 184 -8.47 12.19 -7.39
N ASP A 185 -8.11 11.06 -8.03
CA ASP A 185 -9.08 10.02 -8.41
C ASP A 185 -9.76 9.43 -7.19
N GLU A 186 -8.99 9.10 -6.13
CA GLU A 186 -9.53 8.60 -4.88
C GLU A 186 -10.44 9.65 -4.19
N ALA A 187 -10.02 10.92 -4.19
CA ALA A 187 -10.84 12.02 -3.68
C ALA A 187 -12.18 12.13 -4.43
N GLY A 188 -12.15 12.04 -5.76
CA GLY A 188 -13.37 12.01 -6.59
C GLY A 188 -14.28 10.82 -6.29
N LEU A 189 -13.71 9.64 -6.06
CA LEU A 189 -14.45 8.42 -5.69
C LEU A 189 -15.07 8.52 -4.29
N LEU A 190 -14.38 9.12 -3.33
CA LEU A 190 -14.94 9.40 -2.00
C LEU A 190 -16.18 10.30 -2.10
N GLY A 191 -16.11 11.36 -2.90
CA GLY A 191 -17.26 12.24 -3.14
C GLY A 191 -18.40 11.53 -3.88
N SER A 192 -18.10 10.88 -5.01
CA SER A 192 -19.13 10.32 -5.90
C SER A 192 -19.78 9.04 -5.38
N LEU A 193 -19.05 8.17 -4.68
CA LEU A 193 -19.56 6.87 -4.21
C LEU A 193 -20.07 6.91 -2.77
N TYR A 194 -19.49 7.76 -1.93
CA TYR A 194 -19.81 7.80 -0.50
C TYR A 194 -20.42 9.12 -0.05
N GLY A 195 -20.52 10.13 -0.94
CA GLY A 195 -21.04 11.45 -0.60
C GLY A 195 -20.16 12.21 0.40
N ALA A 196 -18.86 11.96 0.39
CA ALA A 196 -17.92 12.67 1.25
C ALA A 196 -17.91 14.17 0.91
N ASP A 197 -17.90 15.00 1.96
CA ASP A 197 -17.83 16.45 1.84
C ASP A 197 -16.46 16.87 1.25
N PRO A 198 -16.41 17.53 0.09
CA PRO A 198 -15.16 17.94 -0.55
C PRO A 198 -14.28 18.83 0.36
N ASP A 199 -14.88 19.63 1.23
CA ASP A 199 -14.15 20.54 2.13
C ASP A 199 -13.40 19.80 3.25
N ARG A 200 -13.72 18.51 3.44
CA ARG A 200 -13.05 17.61 4.39
C ARG A 200 -12.11 16.61 3.73
N ILE A 201 -11.97 16.66 2.39
CA ILE A 201 -11.05 15.78 1.66
C ILE A 201 -9.78 16.55 1.30
N GLU A 202 -8.64 16.01 1.72
CA GLU A 202 -7.32 16.51 1.30
C GLU A 202 -6.56 15.45 0.51
N VAL A 203 -5.98 15.85 -0.62
CA VAL A 203 -5.11 14.96 -1.40
C VAL A 203 -3.72 15.00 -0.80
N LEU A 204 -3.34 13.91 -0.16
CA LEU A 204 -2.05 13.75 0.48
C LEU A 204 -1.37 12.45 -0.01
N PRO A 205 -0.56 12.52 -1.07
CA PRO A 205 0.14 11.36 -1.59
C PRO A 205 1.12 10.77 -0.57
N PRO A 206 1.30 9.44 -0.53
CA PRO A 206 2.43 8.80 0.11
C PRO A 206 3.76 9.28 -0.47
N GLY A 207 4.84 8.99 0.25
CA GLY A 207 6.20 9.28 -0.21
C GLY A 207 7.01 8.02 -0.50
N VAL A 208 8.26 8.24 -0.92
CA VAL A 208 9.31 7.23 -0.99
C VAL A 208 10.54 7.72 -0.20
N ASP A 209 11.32 6.80 0.37
CA ASP A 209 12.58 7.16 1.02
C ASP A 209 13.71 7.19 -0.03
N HIS A 210 14.01 8.38 -0.55
CA HIS A 210 15.05 8.58 -1.57
C HIS A 210 16.48 8.27 -1.10
N ARG A 211 16.71 8.04 0.20
CA ARG A 211 18.01 7.57 0.70
C ARG A 211 18.21 6.08 0.44
N ALA A 212 17.13 5.32 0.41
CA ALA A 212 17.14 3.88 0.11
C ALA A 212 16.85 3.65 -1.38
N PHE A 213 15.76 4.26 -1.87
CA PHE A 213 15.29 4.12 -3.25
C PHE A 213 15.83 5.28 -4.09
N SER A 214 16.92 5.03 -4.77
CA SER A 214 17.62 5.97 -5.65
C SER A 214 18.30 5.22 -6.78
N PRO A 215 18.59 5.86 -7.92
CA PRO A 215 19.34 5.21 -9.00
C PRO A 215 20.65 4.59 -8.52
N GLY A 216 21.05 3.49 -9.13
CA GLY A 216 22.28 2.77 -8.79
C GLY A 216 22.77 1.92 -9.93
N ASN A 217 23.90 1.24 -9.71
CA ASN A 217 24.48 0.34 -10.69
C ASN A 217 23.73 -0.99 -10.73
N ARG A 218 23.19 -1.35 -11.90
CA ARG A 218 22.43 -2.58 -12.13
C ARG A 218 23.25 -3.83 -11.89
N GLU A 219 24.47 -3.88 -12.41
CA GLU A 219 25.33 -5.06 -12.32
C GLU A 219 25.76 -5.32 -10.87
N GLU A 220 26.06 -4.26 -10.12
CA GLU A 220 26.35 -4.38 -8.69
C GLU A 220 25.13 -4.87 -7.89
N ALA A 221 23.92 -4.38 -8.21
CA ALA A 221 22.69 -4.85 -7.58
C ALA A 221 22.44 -6.34 -7.88
N ARG A 222 22.63 -6.78 -9.13
CA ARG A 222 22.55 -8.19 -9.53
C ARG A 222 23.58 -9.05 -8.80
N ALA A 223 24.81 -8.59 -8.70
CA ALA A 223 25.84 -9.30 -7.97
C ALA A 223 25.51 -9.49 -6.48
N ARG A 224 24.95 -8.45 -5.83
CA ARG A 224 24.50 -8.55 -4.43
C ARG A 224 23.35 -9.53 -4.25
N LEU A 225 22.44 -9.60 -5.20
CA LEU A 225 21.28 -10.49 -5.13
C LEU A 225 21.61 -11.94 -5.45
N GLY A 226 22.72 -12.20 -6.17
CA GLY A 226 23.13 -13.55 -6.56
C GLY A 226 22.13 -14.27 -7.47
N HIS A 227 21.25 -13.55 -8.15
CA HIS A 227 20.23 -14.11 -9.04
C HIS A 227 20.68 -14.10 -10.51
N PRO A 228 20.17 -15.02 -11.36
CA PRO A 228 20.52 -15.05 -12.77
C PRO A 228 20.20 -13.71 -13.44
N GLY A 229 21.15 -13.22 -14.21
CA GLY A 229 21.02 -12.00 -14.99
C GLY A 229 20.22 -12.22 -16.29
N GLY A 230 20.50 -11.39 -17.29
CA GLY A 230 19.78 -11.37 -18.56
C GLY A 230 18.75 -10.24 -18.58
N ARG A 231 17.68 -10.40 -19.36
CA ARG A 231 16.56 -9.45 -19.45
C ARG A 231 15.59 -9.72 -18.29
N VAL A 232 15.54 -8.83 -17.32
CA VAL A 232 14.79 -9.03 -16.07
C VAL A 232 13.53 -8.18 -16.06
N LEU A 233 12.38 -8.84 -16.10
CA LEU A 233 11.09 -8.26 -15.76
C LEU A 233 10.83 -8.47 -14.26
N LEU A 234 10.54 -7.42 -13.52
CA LEU A 234 10.30 -7.47 -12.09
C LEU A 234 8.81 -7.26 -11.78
N PHE A 235 8.24 -8.16 -11.01
CA PHE A 235 6.97 -7.99 -10.32
C PHE A 235 7.22 -7.93 -8.81
N VAL A 236 6.63 -6.96 -8.13
CA VAL A 236 6.70 -6.83 -6.66
C VAL A 236 5.30 -6.75 -6.10
N GLY A 237 4.98 -7.62 -5.16
CA GLY A 237 3.69 -7.56 -4.50
C GLY A 237 3.23 -8.88 -3.90
N ARG A 238 2.18 -8.81 -3.11
CA ARG A 238 1.52 -10.01 -2.60
C ARG A 238 0.95 -10.82 -3.76
N ILE A 239 1.10 -12.15 -3.71
CA ILE A 239 0.52 -13.04 -4.72
C ILE A 239 -0.98 -13.15 -4.43
N GLN A 240 -1.74 -12.36 -5.15
CA GLN A 240 -3.20 -12.22 -5.08
C GLN A 240 -3.74 -11.89 -6.47
N PRO A 241 -4.96 -12.31 -6.82
CA PRO A 241 -5.56 -12.03 -8.13
C PRO A 241 -5.59 -10.53 -8.48
N LEU A 242 -5.77 -9.66 -7.46
CA LEU A 242 -5.81 -8.20 -7.65
C LEU A 242 -4.48 -7.59 -8.08
N LYS A 243 -3.34 -8.25 -7.83
CA LYS A 243 -2.01 -7.77 -8.21
C LYS A 243 -1.60 -8.18 -9.62
N GLY A 244 -2.26 -9.19 -10.18
CA GLY A 244 -2.15 -9.52 -11.60
C GLY A 244 -0.86 -10.23 -12.00
N LEU A 245 -0.23 -11.00 -11.12
CA LEU A 245 0.95 -11.81 -11.48
C LEU A 245 0.66 -12.77 -12.64
N ASP A 246 -0.58 -13.26 -12.74
CA ASP A 246 -1.05 -14.06 -13.87
C ASP A 246 -0.87 -13.35 -15.23
N LEU A 247 -1.10 -12.06 -15.28
CA LEU A 247 -0.94 -11.28 -16.50
C LEU A 247 0.55 -11.08 -16.84
N ALA A 248 1.40 -10.84 -15.82
CA ALA A 248 2.84 -10.77 -16.04
C ALA A 248 3.42 -12.08 -16.58
N VAL A 249 2.91 -13.24 -16.09
CA VAL A 249 3.32 -14.57 -16.58
C VAL A 249 2.84 -14.79 -18.03
N ARG A 250 1.61 -14.38 -18.39
CA ARG A 250 1.12 -14.46 -19.76
C ARG A 250 1.90 -13.56 -20.70
N ALA A 251 2.22 -12.34 -20.28
CA ALA A 251 3.08 -11.44 -21.06
C ALA A 251 4.50 -12.02 -21.24
N LEU A 252 5.06 -12.67 -20.22
CA LEU A 252 6.37 -13.33 -20.30
C LEU A 252 6.39 -14.44 -21.38
N ALA A 253 5.26 -15.13 -21.60
CA ALA A 253 5.16 -16.17 -22.61
C ALA A 253 5.29 -15.64 -24.06
N GLU A 254 4.97 -14.37 -24.26
CA GLU A 254 5.07 -13.67 -25.56
C GLU A 254 6.41 -12.94 -25.73
N ILE A 255 7.32 -13.02 -24.77
CA ILE A 255 8.63 -12.35 -24.79
C ILE A 255 9.73 -13.40 -24.75
N ASP A 256 10.60 -13.37 -25.72
CA ASP A 256 11.78 -14.24 -25.73
C ASP A 256 12.87 -13.70 -24.79
N ASP A 257 13.73 -14.61 -24.28
CA ASP A 257 14.96 -14.32 -23.52
C ASP A 257 14.80 -13.41 -22.28
N ALA A 258 13.58 -13.29 -21.73
CA ALA A 258 13.34 -12.60 -20.48
C ALA A 258 13.07 -13.58 -19.35
N VAL A 259 13.43 -13.18 -18.13
CA VAL A 259 13.07 -13.85 -16.88
C VAL A 259 12.16 -12.94 -16.06
N LEU A 260 11.16 -13.50 -15.39
CA LEU A 260 10.28 -12.79 -14.48
C LEU A 260 10.68 -13.08 -13.04
N TRP A 261 11.11 -12.04 -12.34
CA TRP A 261 11.31 -12.10 -10.89
C TRP A 261 10.02 -11.63 -10.21
N ALA A 262 9.35 -12.52 -9.51
CA ALA A 262 8.16 -12.23 -8.72
C ALA A 262 8.53 -12.20 -7.24
N VAL A 263 8.72 -11.01 -6.68
CA VAL A 263 9.12 -10.83 -5.27
C VAL A 263 7.88 -10.60 -4.41
N GLY A 264 7.57 -11.56 -3.56
CA GLY A 264 6.42 -11.50 -2.66
C GLY A 264 5.94 -12.87 -2.21
N GLY A 265 4.94 -12.88 -1.35
CA GLY A 265 4.37 -14.11 -0.82
C GLY A 265 2.87 -14.25 -1.08
N PRO A 266 2.32 -15.47 -0.98
CA PRO A 266 0.89 -15.70 -0.97
C PRO A 266 0.26 -14.97 0.23
N SER A 267 -0.90 -14.34 0.01
CA SER A 267 -1.54 -13.53 1.03
C SER A 267 -3.06 -13.58 0.95
N GLY A 268 -3.70 -13.56 2.13
CA GLY A 268 -5.13 -13.79 2.26
C GLY A 268 -5.50 -15.26 2.16
N ALA A 269 -6.78 -15.59 2.33
CA ALA A 269 -7.28 -16.97 2.29
C ALA A 269 -6.97 -17.68 0.97
N ASP A 270 -7.03 -16.95 -0.15
CA ASP A 270 -6.81 -17.48 -1.50
C ASP A 270 -5.34 -17.45 -1.94
N GLY A 271 -4.44 -16.92 -1.12
CA GLY A 271 -3.03 -16.73 -1.50
C GLY A 271 -2.31 -18.02 -1.93
N PRO A 272 -2.38 -19.12 -1.16
CA PRO A 272 -1.77 -20.40 -1.55
C PRO A 272 -2.33 -20.93 -2.87
N ALA A 273 -3.65 -20.90 -3.05
CA ALA A 273 -4.31 -21.35 -4.27
C ALA A 273 -3.93 -20.48 -5.49
N GLU A 274 -3.78 -19.17 -5.28
CA GLU A 274 -3.32 -18.27 -6.34
C GLU A 274 -1.88 -18.54 -6.75
N LEU A 275 -0.98 -18.85 -5.79
CA LEU A 275 0.39 -19.22 -6.10
C LEU A 275 0.43 -20.51 -6.94
N GLU A 276 -0.30 -21.55 -6.53
CA GLU A 276 -0.40 -22.79 -7.29
C GLU A 276 -0.97 -22.55 -8.71
N ARG A 277 -2.00 -21.70 -8.82
CA ARG A 277 -2.61 -21.33 -10.09
C ARG A 277 -1.61 -20.64 -11.03
N VAL A 278 -0.79 -19.74 -10.50
CA VAL A 278 0.23 -19.01 -11.27
C VAL A 278 1.35 -19.95 -11.71
N GLN A 279 1.82 -20.84 -10.83
CA GLN A 279 2.84 -21.83 -11.17
C GLN A 279 2.36 -22.79 -12.25
N LYS A 280 1.12 -23.29 -12.12
CA LYS A 280 0.50 -24.10 -13.15
C LYS A 280 0.38 -23.36 -14.47
N LEU A 281 -0.05 -22.10 -14.46
CA LEU A 281 -0.13 -21.26 -15.64
C LEU A 281 1.22 -21.14 -16.34
N ALA A 282 2.30 -20.92 -15.58
CA ALA A 282 3.65 -20.83 -16.13
C ALA A 282 4.10 -22.16 -16.78
N ALA A 283 3.75 -23.30 -16.17
CA ALA A 283 4.02 -24.61 -16.75
C ALA A 283 3.21 -24.87 -18.04
N ASP A 284 1.91 -24.55 -18.02
CA ASP A 284 1.01 -24.72 -19.18
C ASP A 284 1.46 -23.83 -20.38
N LEU A 285 2.08 -22.69 -20.10
CA LEU A 285 2.65 -21.77 -21.12
C LEU A 285 4.12 -22.05 -21.49
N GLY A 286 4.76 -23.03 -20.86
CA GLY A 286 6.16 -23.39 -21.13
C GLY A 286 7.20 -22.37 -20.62
N VAL A 287 6.84 -21.53 -19.64
CA VAL A 287 7.74 -20.48 -19.10
C VAL A 287 8.13 -20.70 -17.63
N ALA A 288 7.88 -21.89 -17.09
CA ALA A 288 8.14 -22.20 -15.67
C ALA A 288 9.61 -21.94 -15.28
N GLU A 289 10.59 -22.29 -16.13
CA GLU A 289 12.01 -22.09 -15.89
C GLU A 289 12.44 -20.60 -15.95
N ARG A 290 11.59 -19.73 -16.50
CA ARG A 290 11.80 -18.29 -16.60
C ARG A 290 11.04 -17.50 -15.53
N LEU A 291 10.26 -18.15 -14.68
CA LEU A 291 9.53 -17.55 -13.55
C LEU A 291 10.25 -17.87 -12.24
N LEU A 292 10.85 -16.86 -11.62
CA LEU A 292 11.46 -16.97 -10.29
C LEU A 292 10.54 -16.36 -9.24
N ILE A 293 9.92 -17.21 -8.41
CA ILE A 293 9.15 -16.78 -7.24
C ILE A 293 10.12 -16.56 -6.08
N LEU A 294 10.29 -15.32 -5.66
CA LEU A 294 11.21 -14.93 -4.60
C LEU A 294 10.44 -14.56 -3.33
N PRO A 295 10.90 -15.01 -2.15
CA PRO A 295 10.19 -14.71 -0.91
C PRO A 295 10.15 -13.21 -0.61
N PRO A 296 9.18 -12.75 0.21
CA PRO A 296 9.15 -11.38 0.68
C PRO A 296 10.47 -10.96 1.31
N ARG A 297 10.89 -9.72 1.06
CA ARG A 297 12.13 -9.14 1.56
C ARG A 297 11.85 -7.93 2.45
N PRO A 298 12.76 -7.60 3.38
CA PRO A 298 12.71 -6.33 4.10
C PRO A 298 12.58 -5.16 3.12
N HIS A 299 11.72 -4.19 3.46
CA HIS A 299 11.33 -3.13 2.52
C HIS A 299 12.55 -2.38 1.91
N LEU A 300 13.57 -2.08 2.74
CA LEU A 300 14.74 -1.34 2.25
C LEU A 300 15.64 -2.17 1.31
N GLU A 301 15.61 -3.50 1.42
CA GLU A 301 16.34 -4.40 0.52
C GLU A 301 15.73 -4.43 -0.88
N MET A 302 14.46 -4.03 -1.03
CA MET A 302 13.78 -3.98 -2.32
C MET A 302 14.44 -3.04 -3.31
N ALA A 303 15.19 -2.04 -2.83
CA ALA A 303 15.92 -1.12 -3.69
C ALA A 303 16.87 -1.81 -4.68
N ASP A 304 17.54 -2.88 -4.23
CA ASP A 304 18.44 -3.63 -5.11
C ASP A 304 17.66 -4.47 -6.15
N TYR A 305 16.46 -4.97 -5.82
CA TYR A 305 15.60 -5.64 -6.81
C TYR A 305 15.15 -4.68 -7.90
N TYR A 306 14.72 -3.47 -7.53
CA TYR A 306 14.37 -2.45 -8.52
C TYR A 306 15.58 -2.06 -9.38
N ARG A 307 16.73 -1.79 -8.80
CA ARG A 307 17.98 -1.46 -9.55
C ARG A 307 18.43 -2.57 -10.47
N ALA A 308 18.26 -3.84 -10.06
CA ALA A 308 18.64 -5.03 -10.83
C ALA A 308 17.76 -5.30 -12.04
N ALA A 309 16.52 -4.84 -12.02
CA ALA A 309 15.54 -5.06 -13.07
C ALA A 309 15.78 -4.16 -14.29
N ASP A 310 15.37 -4.64 -15.47
CA ASP A 310 15.33 -3.84 -16.70
C ASP A 310 13.98 -3.09 -16.80
N VAL A 311 12.89 -3.76 -16.39
CA VAL A 311 11.52 -3.21 -16.39
C VAL A 311 10.79 -3.69 -15.13
N CYS A 312 10.01 -2.83 -14.51
CA CYS A 312 9.10 -3.21 -13.43
C CYS A 312 7.66 -3.25 -13.95
N ALA A 313 6.99 -4.42 -13.86
CA ALA A 313 5.59 -4.59 -14.23
C ALA A 313 4.67 -4.42 -13.02
N VAL A 314 3.65 -3.58 -13.16
CA VAL A 314 2.61 -3.36 -12.15
C VAL A 314 1.22 -3.60 -12.75
N PRO A 315 0.86 -4.89 -13.01
CA PRO A 315 -0.37 -5.26 -13.72
C PRO A 315 -1.60 -5.34 -12.80
N SER A 316 -1.66 -4.49 -11.79
CA SER A 316 -2.72 -4.47 -10.78
C SER A 316 -4.09 -4.21 -11.40
N ARG A 317 -5.14 -4.91 -10.94
CA ARG A 317 -6.54 -4.64 -11.35
C ARG A 317 -7.07 -3.35 -10.72
N THR A 318 -6.58 -3.03 -9.54
CA THR A 318 -6.86 -1.79 -8.82
C THR A 318 -5.67 -1.39 -7.99
N GLU A 319 -5.39 -0.09 -7.91
CA GLU A 319 -4.30 0.45 -7.11
C GLU A 319 -4.69 1.82 -6.58
N SER A 320 -4.64 2.00 -5.26
CA SER A 320 -5.01 3.28 -4.64
C SER A 320 -3.95 4.35 -4.90
N PHE A 321 -2.66 3.98 -4.83
CA PHE A 321 -1.56 4.90 -5.11
C PHE A 321 -0.49 4.27 -6.03
N GLY A 322 0.12 3.15 -5.61
CA GLY A 322 1.16 2.46 -6.39
C GLY A 322 2.57 2.67 -5.85
N LEU A 323 2.80 2.37 -4.56
CA LEU A 323 4.13 2.47 -3.94
C LEU A 323 5.20 1.72 -4.73
N VAL A 324 4.89 0.54 -5.26
CA VAL A 324 5.81 -0.26 -6.08
C VAL A 324 6.26 0.51 -7.32
N ALA A 325 5.33 1.14 -8.03
CA ALA A 325 5.66 1.97 -9.20
C ALA A 325 6.50 3.18 -8.80
N LEU A 326 6.20 3.82 -7.66
CA LEU A 326 6.96 4.96 -7.16
C LEU A 326 8.38 4.55 -6.72
N GLU A 327 8.54 3.42 -6.06
CA GLU A 327 9.84 2.89 -5.62
C GLU A 327 10.72 2.49 -6.82
N ALA A 328 10.13 1.81 -7.82
CA ALA A 328 10.80 1.50 -9.08
C ALA A 328 11.26 2.77 -9.80
N ALA A 329 10.35 3.75 -9.94
CA ALA A 329 10.66 5.06 -10.52
C ALA A 329 11.80 5.76 -9.78
N ALA A 330 11.76 5.78 -8.43
CA ALA A 330 12.81 6.38 -7.61
C ALA A 330 14.18 5.72 -7.83
N CYS A 331 14.21 4.41 -8.09
CA CYS A 331 15.42 3.66 -8.43
C CYS A 331 15.90 3.85 -9.89
N GLY A 332 15.15 4.58 -10.72
CA GLY A 332 15.47 4.79 -12.13
C GLY A 332 15.08 3.59 -13.01
N THR A 333 14.23 2.69 -12.52
CA THR A 333 13.73 1.54 -13.27
C THR A 333 12.43 1.92 -13.97
N PRO A 334 12.35 1.79 -15.31
CA PRO A 334 11.13 2.12 -16.04
C PRO A 334 10.00 1.17 -15.66
N VAL A 335 8.77 1.70 -15.65
CA VAL A 335 7.58 0.98 -15.19
C VAL A 335 6.62 0.76 -16.36
N VAL A 336 6.16 -0.47 -16.53
CA VAL A 336 4.95 -0.78 -17.31
C VAL A 336 3.82 -1.05 -16.32
N ALA A 337 2.80 -0.23 -16.31
CA ALA A 337 1.74 -0.28 -15.32
C ALA A 337 0.34 -0.33 -15.95
N ALA A 338 -0.59 -0.96 -15.24
CA ALA A 338 -2.00 -0.86 -15.61
C ALA A 338 -2.47 0.59 -15.49
N SER A 339 -3.25 1.05 -16.44
CA SER A 339 -3.84 2.39 -16.45
C SER A 339 -5.02 2.46 -15.47
N VAL A 340 -4.74 2.27 -14.15
CA VAL A 340 -5.75 2.24 -13.09
C VAL A 340 -5.35 3.08 -11.87
N GLY A 341 -6.32 3.77 -11.29
CA GLY A 341 -6.17 4.48 -10.01
C GLY A 341 -4.93 5.34 -9.90
N GLY A 342 -4.20 5.19 -8.81
CA GLY A 342 -3.00 5.98 -8.50
C GLY A 342 -1.82 5.78 -9.44
N LEU A 343 -1.76 4.68 -10.19
CA LEU A 343 -0.68 4.45 -11.16
C LEU A 343 -0.63 5.54 -12.24
N ARG A 344 -1.78 6.07 -12.66
CA ARG A 344 -1.89 7.21 -13.59
C ARG A 344 -1.28 8.51 -13.04
N SER A 345 -1.15 8.62 -11.74
CA SER A 345 -0.53 9.80 -11.10
C SER A 345 1.00 9.68 -11.08
N ILE A 346 1.52 8.46 -11.00
CA ILE A 346 2.95 8.16 -10.88
C ILE A 346 3.59 8.06 -12.26
N VAL A 347 3.00 7.26 -13.14
CA VAL A 347 3.50 7.02 -14.49
C VAL A 347 2.87 8.03 -15.46
N VAL A 348 3.71 8.75 -16.18
CA VAL A 348 3.32 9.56 -17.34
C VAL A 348 3.59 8.72 -18.57
N ASP A 349 2.52 8.32 -19.27
CA ASP A 349 2.60 7.42 -20.40
C ASP A 349 3.50 7.98 -21.51
N GLY A 350 4.41 7.14 -22.02
CA GLY A 350 5.39 7.52 -23.04
C GLY A 350 6.56 8.39 -22.55
N GLU A 351 6.53 8.90 -21.30
CA GLU A 351 7.59 9.77 -20.76
C GLU A 351 8.37 9.10 -19.62
N THR A 352 7.68 8.65 -18.57
CA THR A 352 8.30 8.07 -17.36
C THR A 352 8.05 6.58 -17.20
N GLY A 353 7.43 5.97 -18.18
CA GLY A 353 7.04 4.59 -18.27
C GLY A 353 5.89 4.43 -19.23
N LEU A 354 5.25 3.27 -19.25
CA LEU A 354 4.13 2.95 -20.12
C LEU A 354 2.90 2.56 -19.31
N LEU A 355 1.74 3.08 -19.72
CA LEU A 355 0.44 2.70 -19.18
C LEU A 355 -0.29 1.80 -20.18
N VAL A 356 -0.70 0.62 -19.73
CA VAL A 356 -1.46 -0.33 -20.55
C VAL A 356 -2.92 -0.31 -20.12
N GLU A 357 -3.81 -0.04 -21.06
CA GLU A 357 -5.25 -0.17 -20.86
C GLU A 357 -5.66 -1.65 -21.00
N GLY A 358 -6.55 -2.08 -20.13
CA GLY A 358 -7.05 -3.46 -20.20
C GLY A 358 -6.05 -4.52 -19.71
N ARG A 359 -6.30 -5.76 -20.14
CA ARG A 359 -5.59 -6.96 -19.65
C ARG A 359 -5.25 -7.95 -20.78
N ASP A 360 -5.04 -7.47 -21.99
CA ASP A 360 -4.57 -8.31 -23.07
C ASP A 360 -3.08 -8.64 -22.86
N PRO A 361 -2.69 -9.91 -22.73
CA PRO A 361 -1.29 -10.30 -22.53
C PRO A 361 -0.37 -9.84 -23.66
N LEU A 362 -0.86 -9.75 -24.89
CA LEU A 362 -0.06 -9.32 -26.04
C LEU A 362 0.27 -7.82 -25.99
N GLU A 363 -0.69 -6.98 -25.56
CA GLU A 363 -0.45 -5.55 -25.35
C GLU A 363 0.58 -5.32 -24.24
N TRP A 364 0.48 -6.09 -23.15
CA TRP A 364 1.46 -6.06 -22.05
C TRP A 364 2.84 -6.52 -22.50
N ALA A 365 2.91 -7.62 -23.25
CA ALA A 365 4.16 -8.11 -23.80
C ALA A 365 4.81 -7.09 -24.74
N THR A 366 4.03 -6.45 -25.61
CA THR A 366 4.50 -5.40 -26.51
C THR A 366 5.09 -4.21 -25.76
N ALA A 367 4.41 -3.74 -24.70
CA ALA A 367 4.91 -2.63 -23.89
C ALA A 367 6.19 -3.00 -23.12
N VAL A 368 6.26 -4.20 -22.57
CA VAL A 368 7.45 -4.70 -21.88
C VAL A 368 8.62 -4.90 -22.83
N ALA A 369 8.37 -5.57 -23.98
CA ALA A 369 9.39 -5.83 -25.01
C ALA A 369 10.01 -4.53 -25.55
N LEU A 370 9.20 -3.50 -25.79
CA LEU A 370 9.67 -2.18 -26.23
C LEU A 370 10.79 -1.66 -25.30
N LEU A 371 10.60 -1.75 -23.98
CA LEU A 371 11.60 -1.27 -23.01
C LEU A 371 12.77 -2.25 -22.79
N LEU A 372 12.54 -3.54 -23.05
CA LEU A 372 13.63 -4.54 -22.99
C LEU A 372 14.53 -4.48 -24.24
N ASP A 373 13.98 -4.14 -25.39
CA ASP A 373 14.69 -4.09 -26.69
C ASP A 373 15.41 -2.76 -26.88
N ASP A 374 14.79 -1.64 -26.46
CA ASP A 374 15.37 -0.30 -26.56
C ASP A 374 15.92 0.17 -25.19
N ARG A 375 17.20 -0.16 -24.96
CA ARG A 375 17.89 0.22 -23.73
C ARG A 375 18.05 1.73 -23.55
N GLU A 376 18.15 2.48 -24.62
CA GLU A 376 18.28 3.94 -24.56
C GLU A 376 16.96 4.56 -24.10
N LEU A 377 15.85 4.16 -24.70
CA LEU A 377 14.51 4.56 -24.30
C LEU A 377 14.24 4.20 -22.82
N ALA A 378 14.52 2.95 -22.41
CA ALA A 378 14.32 2.49 -21.03
C ALA A 378 15.14 3.32 -20.03
N THR A 379 16.41 3.64 -20.37
CA THR A 379 17.27 4.47 -19.52
C THR A 379 16.75 5.91 -19.42
N MET A 380 16.33 6.48 -20.52
CA MET A 380 15.74 7.84 -20.56
C MET A 380 14.47 7.90 -19.71
N MET A 381 13.53 6.96 -19.91
CA MET A 381 12.29 6.91 -19.13
C MET A 381 12.56 6.71 -17.63
N GLY A 382 13.49 5.82 -17.28
CA GLY A 382 13.91 5.59 -15.89
C GLY A 382 14.50 6.85 -15.25
N ALA A 383 15.32 7.61 -15.96
CA ALA A 383 15.88 8.87 -15.47
C ALA A 383 14.81 9.93 -15.26
N LEU A 384 13.88 10.08 -16.19
CA LEU A 384 12.73 11.00 -16.06
C LEU A 384 11.81 10.59 -14.91
N ALA A 385 11.56 9.27 -14.75
CA ALA A 385 10.78 8.72 -13.65
C ALA A 385 11.43 9.03 -12.29
N SER A 386 12.74 8.84 -12.17
CA SER A 386 13.49 9.14 -10.96
C SER A 386 13.43 10.63 -10.62
N ALA A 387 13.67 11.51 -11.59
CA ALA A 387 13.57 12.95 -11.39
C ALA A 387 12.14 13.37 -10.93
N ARG A 388 11.11 12.81 -11.55
CA ARG A 388 9.72 13.07 -11.18
C ARG A 388 9.36 12.54 -9.78
N SER A 389 9.91 11.41 -9.36
CA SER A 389 9.67 10.79 -8.05
C SER A 389 10.06 11.72 -6.89
N GLY A 390 10.97 12.66 -7.10
CA GLY A 390 11.37 13.68 -6.13
C GLY A 390 10.22 14.54 -5.58
N ARG A 391 9.06 14.53 -6.25
CA ARG A 391 7.83 15.21 -5.77
C ARG A 391 7.16 14.49 -4.60
N TRP A 392 7.51 13.25 -4.36
CA TRP A 392 6.90 12.40 -3.32
C TRP A 392 7.95 11.94 -2.33
N SER A 393 8.03 12.59 -1.19
CA SER A 393 8.86 12.15 -0.08
C SER A 393 8.05 12.07 1.20
N TRP A 394 8.39 11.13 2.07
CA TRP A 394 7.72 11.02 3.38
C TRP A 394 7.86 12.29 4.23
N GLY A 395 8.95 13.04 4.05
CA GLY A 395 9.14 14.33 4.70
C GLY A 395 8.10 15.37 4.27
N MET A 396 7.80 15.46 2.97
CA MET A 396 6.76 16.37 2.45
C MET A 396 5.37 15.95 2.92
N THR A 397 5.06 14.64 2.87
CA THR A 397 3.80 14.07 3.37
C THR A 397 3.61 14.39 4.86
N ALA A 398 4.64 14.14 5.68
CA ALA A 398 4.61 14.43 7.12
C ALA A 398 4.45 15.93 7.42
N ALA A 399 5.17 16.80 6.71
CA ALA A 399 5.07 18.25 6.89
C ALA A 399 3.66 18.76 6.55
N ARG A 400 3.07 18.27 5.45
CA ARG A 400 1.69 18.62 5.07
C ARG A 400 0.69 18.10 6.09
N LEU A 401 0.79 16.83 6.51
CA LEU A 401 -0.10 16.26 7.51
C LEU A 401 -0.02 17.00 8.83
N ARG A 402 1.21 17.30 9.30
CA ARG A 402 1.41 18.08 10.52
C ARG A 402 0.69 19.41 10.49
N ARG A 403 0.73 20.13 9.34
CA ARG A 403 0.01 21.39 9.18
C ARG A 403 -1.50 21.18 9.23
N LEU A 404 -2.03 20.22 8.49
CA LEU A 404 -3.45 19.89 8.47
C LEU A 404 -3.96 19.51 9.88
N CYS A 405 -3.21 18.69 10.60
CA CYS A 405 -3.55 18.34 11.98
C CYS A 405 -3.50 19.56 12.93
N SER A 406 -2.54 20.47 12.73
CA SER A 406 -2.49 21.72 13.54
C SER A 406 -3.72 22.60 13.31
N ASP A 407 -4.17 22.69 12.06
CA ASP A 407 -5.39 23.44 11.71
C ASP A 407 -6.66 22.75 12.28
N LEU A 408 -6.67 21.42 12.38
CA LEU A 408 -7.78 20.65 12.99
C LEU A 408 -7.90 20.88 14.49
N VAL A 409 -6.79 20.89 15.20
CA VAL A 409 -6.79 21.09 16.67
C VAL A 409 -7.39 22.44 17.07
N GLU A 410 -7.35 23.44 16.19
CA GLU A 410 -7.92 24.76 16.43
C GLU A 410 -9.43 24.85 16.08
N ARG A 411 -9.99 23.78 15.49
CA ARG A 411 -11.42 23.73 15.09
C ARG A 411 -12.24 22.89 16.05
N THR A 412 -13.54 23.17 16.11
CA THR A 412 -14.47 22.26 16.79
C THR A 412 -14.63 20.98 15.98
N PRO A 413 -14.42 19.79 16.58
CA PRO A 413 -14.61 18.53 15.89
C PRO A 413 -16.03 18.38 15.33
N VAL A 414 -16.15 17.73 14.17
CA VAL A 414 -17.44 17.42 13.56
C VAL A 414 -18.25 16.54 14.50
N THR A 415 -19.50 16.93 14.75
CA THR A 415 -20.48 16.08 15.45
C THR A 415 -21.19 15.21 14.44
N CYS A 416 -21.06 13.89 14.59
CA CYS A 416 -21.85 12.96 13.81
C CYS A 416 -23.21 12.74 14.49
N SER A 417 -24.29 12.97 13.76
CA SER A 417 -25.65 12.66 14.13
C SER A 417 -25.99 11.22 13.78
#